data_bdee589fe20a59b3c71337c5c3a69b17
#
_entry.id   bdee589fe20a59b3c71337c5c3a69b17
#
_cell.length_a   1.000
_cell.length_b   1.000
_cell.length_c   1.000
_cell.angle_alpha   90.00
_cell.angle_beta   90.00
_cell.angle_gamma   90.00
#
_symmetry.space_group_name_H-M   'P 1'
#
loop_
_entity.id
_entity.type
_entity.pdbx_description
1 polymer ?
#
loop_
_entity_poly.entity_id
_entity_poly.type
_entity_poly.pdbx_seq_one_letter_code
_entity_poly.pdbx_strand_id
1 'polypeptide(L)'
;MEQRTKWCAWLYGLPLCAAQAIADELWLVDLEHDDGIHLQFQGAEVERGSAPVWRQGEPWAEPLRPGDRLSLLVADGVATRIELLVARAPLANQPWQRAQDRLQSFDDRQLTLATLGTVPLNPQVRWVNGSAADLHAGSELVLIRSADGILQGIEVINPEE
;
A
#
# COMPACT_ATOMS: atom_id res chain seq x y z
N MET A 1 40.24 -61.71 -13.93
CA MET A 1 40.15 -60.43 -14.62
C MET A 1 38.91 -59.69 -14.14
N GLU A 2 39.08 -58.79 -13.20
CA GLU A 2 37.95 -58.07 -12.58
C GLU A 2 37.79 -56.75 -13.31
N GLN A 3 36.61 -56.56 -13.93
CA GLN A 3 36.20 -55.25 -14.44
C GLN A 3 35.39 -54.54 -13.35
N ARG A 4 36.02 -53.52 -12.76
CA ARG A 4 35.36 -52.60 -11.85
C ARG A 4 34.55 -51.58 -12.67
N THR A 5 33.26 -51.71 -12.65
CA THR A 5 32.31 -50.71 -13.20
C THR A 5 32.21 -49.56 -12.20
N LYS A 6 32.72 -48.38 -12.60
CA LYS A 6 32.58 -47.13 -11.84
C LYS A 6 31.20 -46.57 -12.13
N TRP A 7 30.32 -46.53 -11.14
CA TRP A 7 29.08 -45.80 -11.14
C TRP A 7 29.38 -44.35 -10.83
N CYS A 8 29.25 -43.46 -11.85
CA CYS A 8 29.20 -42.04 -11.65
C CYS A 8 27.76 -41.67 -11.31
N ALA A 9 27.53 -41.38 -10.02
CA ALA A 9 26.27 -40.76 -9.58
C ALA A 9 26.27 -39.27 -9.98
N TRP A 10 25.48 -38.93 -10.99
CA TRP A 10 25.18 -37.55 -11.32
C TRP A 10 24.06 -37.08 -10.37
N LEU A 11 24.48 -36.33 -9.34
CA LEU A 11 23.54 -35.53 -8.54
C LEU A 11 23.11 -34.31 -9.35
N TYR A 12 21.97 -34.42 -9.99
CA TYR A 12 21.26 -33.26 -10.52
C TYR A 12 20.78 -32.41 -9.34
N GLY A 13 21.54 -31.38 -9.02
CA GLY A 13 21.09 -30.30 -8.18
C GLY A 13 19.99 -29.55 -8.94
N LEU A 14 18.74 -29.81 -8.59
CA LEU A 14 17.63 -28.96 -9.01
C LEU A 14 17.78 -27.62 -8.31
N PRO A 15 17.86 -26.48 -9.02
CA PRO A 15 17.73 -25.20 -8.37
C PRO A 15 16.32 -25.13 -7.77
N LEU A 16 16.23 -25.07 -6.45
CA LEU A 16 15.02 -24.60 -5.79
C LEU A 16 14.83 -23.14 -6.22
N CYS A 17 14.08 -22.89 -7.27
CA CYS A 17 13.46 -21.59 -7.49
C CYS A 17 12.48 -21.42 -6.32
N ALA A 18 12.94 -20.78 -5.25
CA ALA A 18 12.05 -20.21 -4.26
C ALA A 18 11.22 -19.16 -5.00
N ALA A 19 10.01 -19.53 -5.42
CA ALA A 19 9.01 -18.56 -5.82
C ALA A 19 8.80 -17.68 -4.59
N GLN A 20 9.35 -16.49 -4.59
CA GLN A 20 9.00 -15.47 -3.63
C GLN A 20 7.50 -15.22 -3.86
N ALA A 21 6.70 -15.67 -2.93
CA ALA A 21 5.30 -15.28 -2.87
C ALA A 21 5.31 -13.76 -2.65
N ILE A 22 5.01 -13.00 -3.70
CA ILE A 22 4.83 -11.57 -3.61
C ILE A 22 3.57 -11.40 -2.77
N ALA A 23 3.74 -10.86 -1.58
CA ALA A 23 2.61 -10.59 -0.71
C ALA A 23 1.83 -9.41 -1.30
N ASP A 24 0.52 -9.58 -1.47
CA ASP A 24 -0.36 -8.50 -1.87
C ASP A 24 -0.27 -7.38 -0.82
N GLU A 25 -0.06 -6.15 -1.28
CA GLU A 25 -0.05 -4.96 -0.45
C GLU A 25 -1.45 -4.37 -0.36
N LEU A 26 -1.86 -3.98 0.84
CA LEU A 26 -3.12 -3.27 1.06
C LEU A 26 -2.86 -1.76 1.03
N TRP A 27 -3.49 -1.07 0.09
CA TRP A 27 -3.40 0.38 -0.07
C TRP A 27 -4.76 1.03 0.22
N LEU A 28 -4.75 2.11 0.98
CA LEU A 28 -5.91 2.93 1.30
C LEU A 28 -5.69 4.32 0.72
N VAL A 29 -6.40 4.63 -0.37
CA VAL A 29 -6.11 5.77 -1.22
C VAL A 29 -7.38 6.53 -1.59
N ASP A 30 -7.24 7.82 -1.88
CA ASP A 30 -8.28 8.62 -2.51
C ASP A 30 -7.99 8.70 -4.01
N LEU A 31 -8.95 8.29 -4.84
CA LEU A 31 -8.81 8.25 -6.29
C LEU A 31 -8.78 9.67 -6.86
N GLU A 32 -7.77 9.98 -7.67
CA GLU A 32 -7.69 11.21 -8.45
C GLU A 32 -8.22 11.00 -9.87
N HIS A 33 -7.83 9.89 -10.47
CA HIS A 33 -8.24 9.59 -11.85
C HIS A 33 -8.28 8.08 -12.10
N ASP A 34 -9.25 7.64 -12.92
CA ASP A 34 -9.38 6.28 -13.45
C ASP A 34 -9.59 6.39 -14.97
N ASP A 35 -8.60 6.00 -15.75
CA ASP A 35 -8.66 5.98 -17.21
C ASP A 35 -9.08 4.62 -17.79
N GLY A 36 -9.40 3.67 -16.90
CA GLY A 36 -9.77 2.30 -17.23
C GLY A 36 -8.57 1.36 -17.37
N ILE A 37 -7.34 1.88 -17.43
CA ILE A 37 -6.08 1.13 -17.49
C ILE A 37 -5.30 1.35 -16.19
N HIS A 38 -5.26 2.58 -15.71
CA HIS A 38 -4.54 2.98 -14.50
C HIS A 38 -5.46 3.68 -13.51
N LEU A 39 -5.18 3.45 -12.24
CA LEU A 39 -5.72 4.21 -11.12
C LEU A 39 -4.64 5.16 -10.64
N GLN A 40 -4.91 6.46 -10.67
CA GLN A 40 -4.00 7.50 -10.22
C GLN A 40 -4.47 8.07 -8.89
N PHE A 41 -3.53 8.26 -8.00
CA PHE A 41 -3.72 8.86 -6.70
C PHE A 41 -2.46 9.57 -6.26
N GLN A 42 -2.52 10.35 -5.21
CA GLN A 42 -1.44 11.20 -4.77
C GLN A 42 -0.10 10.45 -4.70
N GLY A 43 0.84 10.87 -5.54
CA GLY A 43 2.21 10.36 -5.57
C GLY A 43 2.36 8.91 -6.05
N ALA A 44 1.31 8.28 -6.62
CA ALA A 44 1.40 6.91 -7.10
C ALA A 44 0.38 6.60 -8.20
N GLU A 45 0.69 5.55 -8.95
CA GLU A 45 -0.18 4.98 -9.98
C GLU A 45 -0.13 3.45 -9.89
N VAL A 46 -1.24 2.80 -10.13
CA VAL A 46 -1.38 1.35 -10.15
C VAL A 46 -2.11 0.94 -11.41
N GLU A 47 -1.64 -0.10 -12.08
CA GLU A 47 -2.38 -0.70 -13.18
C GLU A 47 -3.69 -1.29 -12.65
N ARG A 48 -4.82 -0.89 -13.24
CA ARG A 48 -6.13 -1.36 -12.83
C ARG A 48 -6.33 -2.84 -13.17
N GLY A 49 -5.75 -3.30 -14.26
CA GLY A 49 -5.93 -4.66 -14.75
C GLY A 49 -7.41 -5.02 -14.97
N SER A 50 -7.74 -6.27 -14.68
CA SER A 50 -9.12 -6.78 -14.70
C SER A 50 -9.73 -6.90 -13.30
N ALA A 51 -9.19 -6.15 -12.32
CA ALA A 51 -9.63 -6.25 -10.94
C ALA A 51 -11.12 -5.89 -10.81
N PRO A 52 -11.93 -6.75 -10.18
CA PRO A 52 -13.33 -6.43 -9.90
C PRO A 52 -13.41 -5.35 -8.84
N VAL A 53 -14.39 -4.45 -9.02
CA VAL A 53 -14.72 -3.44 -8.01
C VAL A 53 -15.81 -3.98 -7.11
N TRP A 54 -15.64 -3.79 -5.81
CA TRP A 54 -16.57 -4.21 -4.77
C TRP A 54 -17.03 -3.00 -3.94
N ARG A 55 -18.20 -3.11 -3.37
CA ARG A 55 -18.75 -2.15 -2.41
C ARG A 55 -19.53 -2.90 -1.34
N GLN A 56 -19.08 -2.83 -0.10
CA GLN A 56 -19.73 -3.55 1.02
C GLN A 56 -19.91 -5.06 0.77
N GLY A 57 -18.97 -5.69 0.09
CA GLY A 57 -19.00 -7.12 -0.23
C GLY A 57 -19.84 -7.50 -1.47
N GLU A 58 -20.46 -6.52 -2.14
CA GLU A 58 -21.23 -6.70 -3.36
C GLU A 58 -20.44 -6.21 -4.58
N PRO A 59 -20.54 -6.88 -5.75
CA PRO A 59 -19.94 -6.39 -6.98
C PRO A 59 -20.49 -4.99 -7.35
N TRP A 60 -19.60 -4.08 -7.73
CA TRP A 60 -19.93 -2.72 -8.09
C TRP A 60 -19.71 -2.50 -9.59
N ALA A 61 -20.74 -2.12 -10.33
CA ALA A 61 -20.71 -1.99 -11.78
C ALA A 61 -20.59 -0.53 -12.27
N GLU A 62 -20.79 0.45 -11.38
CA GLU A 62 -20.67 1.86 -11.78
C GLU A 62 -19.20 2.28 -11.89
N PRO A 63 -18.87 3.26 -12.74
CA PRO A 63 -17.54 3.84 -12.82
C PRO A 63 -17.08 4.42 -11.48
N LEU A 64 -15.82 4.26 -11.17
CA LEU A 64 -15.18 4.98 -10.06
C LEU A 64 -15.07 6.47 -10.42
N ARG A 65 -15.09 7.32 -9.41
CA ARG A 65 -15.07 8.78 -9.56
C ARG A 65 -13.89 9.40 -8.80
N PRO A 66 -13.34 10.51 -9.29
CA PRO A 66 -12.37 11.27 -8.51
C PRO A 66 -12.93 11.60 -7.13
N GLY A 67 -12.12 11.39 -6.09
CA GLY A 67 -12.50 11.54 -4.68
C GLY A 67 -13.06 10.28 -4.01
N ASP A 68 -13.28 9.21 -4.75
CA ASP A 68 -13.65 7.92 -4.16
C ASP A 68 -12.52 7.39 -3.27
N ARG A 69 -12.88 6.96 -2.06
CA ARG A 69 -11.98 6.29 -1.13
C ARG A 69 -11.91 4.81 -1.47
N LEU A 70 -10.73 4.32 -1.77
CA LEU A 70 -10.53 2.93 -2.20
C LEU A 70 -9.64 2.15 -1.23
N SER A 71 -9.96 0.88 -1.05
CA SER A 71 -9.04 -0.13 -0.54
C SER A 71 -8.60 -1.01 -1.72
N LEU A 72 -7.30 -1.07 -1.99
CA LEU A 72 -6.70 -1.83 -3.07
C LEU A 72 -5.84 -2.95 -2.52
N LEU A 73 -5.98 -4.15 -3.07
CA LEU A 73 -4.92 -5.15 -2.99
C LEU A 73 -4.06 -4.99 -4.25
N VAL A 74 -2.76 -4.81 -4.05
CA VAL A 74 -1.80 -4.55 -5.12
C VAL A 74 -0.72 -5.60 -5.10
N ALA A 75 -0.50 -6.26 -6.23
CA ALA A 75 0.60 -7.18 -6.44
C ALA A 75 1.38 -6.74 -7.68
N ASP A 76 2.69 -6.55 -7.56
CA ASP A 76 3.58 -6.14 -8.67
C ASP A 76 3.11 -4.86 -9.40
N GLY A 77 2.51 -3.91 -8.68
CA GLY A 77 2.01 -2.66 -9.28
C GLY A 77 0.68 -2.82 -10.03
N VAL A 78 0.02 -3.97 -9.92
CA VAL A 78 -1.29 -4.24 -10.52
C VAL A 78 -2.32 -4.42 -9.42
N ALA A 79 -3.48 -3.78 -9.54
CA ALA A 79 -4.59 -4.00 -8.63
C ALA A 79 -5.18 -5.40 -8.85
N THR A 80 -5.25 -6.20 -7.79
CA THR A 80 -5.88 -7.54 -7.81
C THR A 80 -7.31 -7.50 -7.25
N ARG A 81 -7.60 -6.51 -6.41
CA ARG A 81 -8.93 -6.23 -5.87
C ARG A 81 -9.09 -4.75 -5.59
N ILE A 82 -10.25 -4.22 -5.90
CA ILE A 82 -10.64 -2.82 -5.64
C ILE A 82 -11.90 -2.84 -4.78
N GLU A 83 -11.90 -2.15 -3.66
CA GLU A 83 -13.09 -1.99 -2.82
C GLU A 83 -13.39 -0.51 -2.60
N LEU A 84 -14.58 -0.08 -2.99
CA LEU A 84 -15.09 1.27 -2.75
C LEU A 84 -15.55 1.39 -1.30
N LEU A 85 -14.89 2.22 -0.53
CA LEU A 85 -15.19 2.44 0.88
C LEU A 85 -16.29 3.51 1.04
N VAL A 86 -17.42 3.12 1.61
CA VAL A 86 -18.62 3.99 1.74
C VAL A 86 -18.57 4.87 2.98
N ALA A 87 -17.85 4.44 4.01
CA ALA A 87 -17.72 5.17 5.25
C ALA A 87 -16.25 5.22 5.66
N ARG A 88 -15.84 6.32 6.27
CA ARG A 88 -14.53 6.47 6.92
C ARG A 88 -14.54 5.73 8.25
N ALA A 89 -14.63 4.39 8.20
CA ALA A 89 -14.44 3.58 9.39
C ALA A 89 -12.97 3.71 9.86
N PRO A 90 -12.70 3.67 11.17
CA PRO A 90 -11.33 3.68 11.66
C PRO A 90 -10.57 2.46 11.11
N LEU A 91 -9.63 2.72 10.23
CA LEU A 91 -8.86 1.69 9.52
C LEU A 91 -7.52 1.39 10.24
N ALA A 92 -7.34 1.94 11.44
CA ALA A 92 -6.09 1.86 12.20
C ALA A 92 -5.58 0.43 12.43
N ASN A 93 -6.48 -0.54 12.51
CA ASN A 93 -6.14 -1.94 12.79
C ASN A 93 -5.96 -2.80 11.52
N GLN A 94 -6.11 -2.21 10.32
CA GLN A 94 -5.85 -2.96 9.10
C GLN A 94 -4.35 -2.98 8.79
N PRO A 95 -3.83 -4.07 8.21
CA PRO A 95 -2.41 -4.21 7.88
C PRO A 95 -2.04 -3.46 6.58
N TRP A 96 -2.44 -2.17 6.48
CA TRP A 96 -2.12 -1.36 5.30
C TRP A 96 -0.62 -1.07 5.21
N GLN A 97 -0.08 -1.01 4.00
CA GLN A 97 1.29 -0.64 3.70
C GLN A 97 1.41 0.80 3.18
N ARG A 98 0.38 1.28 2.50
CA ARG A 98 0.29 2.67 2.06
C ARG A 98 -1.10 3.21 2.42
N ALA A 99 -1.15 4.40 2.99
CA ALA A 99 -2.41 5.05 3.30
C ALA A 99 -2.28 6.57 3.17
N GLN A 100 -3.29 7.19 2.57
CA GLN A 100 -3.46 8.63 2.53
C GLN A 100 -4.47 9.03 3.61
N ASP A 101 -4.13 10.04 4.40
CA ASP A 101 -5.06 10.54 5.42
C ASP A 101 -4.70 11.98 5.81
N ARG A 102 -5.61 12.62 6.52
CA ARG A 102 -5.45 13.98 6.99
C ARG A 102 -5.03 14.03 8.45
N LEU A 103 -4.01 14.84 8.74
CA LEU A 103 -3.50 15.02 10.09
C LEU A 103 -4.50 15.82 10.94
N GLN A 104 -4.83 15.33 12.13
CA GLN A 104 -5.60 16.05 13.12
C GLN A 104 -4.70 16.71 14.17
N SER A 105 -3.74 15.96 14.68
CA SER A 105 -2.74 16.43 15.63
C SER A 105 -1.51 15.53 15.60
N PHE A 106 -0.39 16.01 16.13
CA PHE A 106 0.82 15.21 16.26
C PHE A 106 1.65 15.67 17.46
N ASP A 107 2.50 14.78 17.91
CA ASP A 107 3.57 15.05 18.86
C ASP A 107 4.85 14.31 18.39
N ASP A 108 5.89 14.30 19.20
CA ASP A 108 7.19 13.66 18.91
C ASP A 108 7.14 12.13 18.89
N ARG A 109 6.00 11.50 19.25
CA ARG A 109 5.83 10.05 19.37
C ARG A 109 4.74 9.47 18.49
N GLN A 110 3.77 10.28 18.06
CA GLN A 110 2.61 9.79 17.33
C GLN A 110 1.93 10.85 16.47
N LEU A 111 1.26 10.36 15.42
CA LEU A 111 0.36 11.13 14.57
C LEU A 111 -1.07 10.71 14.87
N THR A 112 -1.98 11.65 15.05
CA THR A 112 -3.42 11.39 15.10
C THR A 112 -4.04 11.80 13.77
N LEU A 113 -4.66 10.87 13.09
CA LEU A 113 -5.15 10.99 11.73
C LEU A 113 -6.67 10.87 11.70
N ALA A 114 -7.29 11.44 10.70
CA ALA A 114 -8.75 11.56 10.63
C ALA A 114 -9.46 10.20 10.47
N THR A 115 -8.84 9.28 9.73
CA THR A 115 -9.44 7.97 9.39
C THR A 115 -8.67 6.81 10.01
N LEU A 116 -7.35 6.89 10.01
CA LEU A 116 -6.48 5.84 10.52
C LEU A 116 -6.41 5.82 12.05
N GLY A 117 -6.79 6.92 12.72
CA GLY A 117 -6.59 7.06 14.14
C GLY A 117 -5.14 7.37 14.51
N THR A 118 -4.65 6.83 15.62
CA THR A 118 -3.31 7.11 16.12
C THR A 118 -2.29 6.14 15.53
N VAL A 119 -1.25 6.69 14.90
CA VAL A 119 -0.13 5.94 14.32
C VAL A 119 1.16 6.34 15.05
N PRO A 120 1.91 5.39 15.62
CA PRO A 120 3.19 5.67 16.27
C PRO A 120 4.20 6.27 15.27
N LEU A 121 4.88 7.33 15.69
CA LEU A 121 5.94 7.96 14.92
C LEU A 121 7.29 7.30 15.27
N ASN A 122 7.93 6.72 14.26
CA ASN A 122 9.26 6.17 14.41
C ASN A 122 10.30 7.30 14.23
N PRO A 123 11.28 7.46 15.13
CA PRO A 123 12.34 8.45 14.97
C PRO A 123 13.18 8.32 13.69
N GLN A 124 13.15 7.13 13.07
CA GLN A 124 13.88 6.84 11.82
C GLN A 124 12.99 6.96 10.58
N VAL A 125 11.77 7.50 10.72
CA VAL A 125 10.87 7.68 9.59
C VAL A 125 11.50 8.60 8.54
N ARG A 126 11.37 8.21 7.29
CA ARG A 126 11.82 9.02 6.16
C ARG A 126 10.73 10.05 5.79
N TRP A 127 11.12 11.29 5.75
CA TRP A 127 10.26 12.38 5.28
C TRP A 127 10.47 12.64 3.79
N VAL A 128 9.37 12.87 3.08
CA VAL A 128 9.36 13.23 1.65
C VAL A 128 8.51 14.48 1.51
N ASN A 129 8.97 15.44 0.69
CA ASN A 129 8.34 16.73 0.43
C ASN A 129 8.05 17.58 1.69
N GLY A 130 8.79 17.37 2.77
CA GLY A 130 8.61 18.11 3.99
C GLY A 130 9.32 17.49 5.19
N SER A 131 8.98 17.97 6.36
CA SER A 131 9.53 17.55 7.66
C SER A 131 8.46 17.66 8.75
N ALA A 132 8.78 17.21 9.96
CA ALA A 132 7.89 17.39 11.11
C ALA A 132 7.56 18.87 11.39
N ALA A 133 8.46 19.80 11.03
CA ALA A 133 8.24 21.23 11.24
C ALA A 133 7.18 21.83 10.30
N ASP A 134 6.90 21.17 9.19
CA ASP A 134 5.93 21.62 8.17
C ASP A 134 4.52 21.10 8.46
N LEU A 135 4.37 20.25 9.49
CA LEU A 135 3.09 19.68 9.84
C LEU A 135 2.20 20.67 10.59
N HIS A 136 0.94 20.66 10.20
CA HIS A 136 -0.13 21.36 10.92
C HIS A 136 -1.43 20.55 10.86
N ALA A 137 -2.36 20.84 11.73
CA ALA A 137 -3.69 20.22 11.67
C ALA A 137 -4.33 20.50 10.31
N GLY A 138 -4.78 19.47 9.63
CA GLY A 138 -5.34 19.54 8.27
C GLY A 138 -4.34 19.17 7.16
N SER A 139 -3.04 19.03 7.44
CA SER A 139 -2.06 18.54 6.45
C SER A 139 -2.48 17.18 5.90
N GLU A 140 -2.42 17.02 4.60
CA GLU A 140 -2.61 15.72 3.96
C GLU A 140 -1.29 14.97 3.89
N LEU A 141 -1.34 13.70 4.25
CA LEU A 141 -0.16 12.86 4.37
C LEU A 141 -0.36 11.54 3.62
N VAL A 142 0.69 11.08 2.97
CA VAL A 142 0.81 9.69 2.57
C VAL A 142 1.76 8.98 3.53
N LEU A 143 1.27 7.93 4.16
CA LEU A 143 2.02 7.14 5.12
C LEU A 143 2.40 5.81 4.49
N ILE A 144 3.63 5.39 4.72
CA ILE A 144 4.16 4.12 4.22
C ILE A 144 4.65 3.29 5.40
N ARG A 145 4.17 2.04 5.48
CA ARG A 145 4.52 1.06 6.52
C ARG A 145 5.20 -0.15 5.91
N SER A 146 6.08 -0.77 6.69
CA SER A 146 6.58 -2.12 6.40
C SER A 146 5.48 -3.17 6.57
N ALA A 147 5.74 -4.38 6.10
CA ALA A 147 4.87 -5.53 6.36
C ALA A 147 4.66 -5.80 7.86
N ASP A 148 5.65 -5.47 8.69
CA ASP A 148 5.58 -5.58 10.16
C ASP A 148 4.77 -4.45 10.82
N GLY A 149 4.21 -3.54 10.04
CA GLY A 149 3.41 -2.42 10.52
C GLY A 149 4.20 -1.23 11.08
N ILE A 150 5.50 -1.17 10.84
CA ILE A 150 6.36 -0.05 11.26
C ILE A 150 6.29 1.07 10.24
N LEU A 151 5.99 2.29 10.68
CA LEU A 151 5.98 3.48 9.83
C LEU A 151 7.39 3.78 9.33
N GLN A 152 7.58 3.71 8.01
CA GLN A 152 8.87 3.91 7.36
C GLN A 152 8.98 5.24 6.63
N GLY A 153 7.88 5.75 6.12
CA GLY A 153 7.85 6.98 5.34
C GLY A 153 6.60 7.81 5.58
N ILE A 154 6.79 9.12 5.49
CA ILE A 154 5.72 10.12 5.50
C ILE A 154 6.00 11.08 4.35
N GLU A 155 5.07 11.18 3.43
CA GLU A 155 5.08 12.20 2.40
C GLU A 155 4.08 13.29 2.77
N VAL A 156 4.55 14.53 2.84
CA VAL A 156 3.70 15.68 3.08
C VAL A 156 3.17 16.16 1.72
N ILE A 157 1.86 16.14 1.58
CA ILE A 157 1.20 16.67 0.39
C ILE A 157 1.03 18.16 0.60
N ASN A 158 1.85 18.96 -0.07
CA ASN A 158 1.64 20.40 -0.06
C ASN A 158 0.47 20.70 -1.00
N PRO A 159 -0.61 21.33 -0.51
CA PRO A 159 -1.58 21.92 -1.43
C PRO A 159 -0.79 22.90 -2.30
N GLU A 160 -0.92 22.80 -3.60
CA GLU A 160 -0.26 23.70 -4.54
C GLU A 160 -0.51 25.16 -4.16
N GLU A 161 0.56 25.95 -4.13
CA GLU A 161 0.50 27.41 -3.96
C GLU A 161 -0.23 28.07 -5.16
#